data_14a33a1a0f4bcfce4a327e3ac0e3000b
#
_entry.id   14a33a1a0f4bcfce4a327e3ac0e3000b
#
_cell.length_a   1.000
_cell.length_b   1.000
_cell.length_c   1.000
_cell.angle_alpha   90.00
_cell.angle_beta   90.00
_cell.angle_gamma   90.00
#
_symmetry.space_group_name_H-M   'P 1'
#
loop_
_entity.id
_entity.type
_entity.pdbx_description
1 polymer ?
#
loop_
_entity_poly.entity_id
_entity_poly.type
_entity_poly.pdbx_seq_one_letter_code
_entity_poly.pdbx_strand_id
1 'polypeptide(L)'
;MKRIFTFVLSALLAIFFTTAHAQQNIFIWKGGNLSVKSAVETDSITSSVGSWLFSIRTSVATSVTTNMLEASVSVDFANNVRSLSQTPEVGVCFSSTSTTPTYADEHYRLGSSVKSYDFTLYDLEPGTTYCYRAYVKLGDDVFYGSVKSVMTFGEKPSTPSYTLINGHKFVDLGLPSGLLWAKNNVGASSSTDDGDYFAWGETQSKSTYSWDTYKWGSNPSKYNSSDGKTTLDAEDDAATVNWGNPCRMPDSSEFQELYSQCGWSWKSNFNGTSGYLVTGPNGNTIFFSASGHRYNDGHYDSGSSGYYWSRTFYLDGTRYASDFNFNSGGISPVYDFYRFDGFTVRPVAEK
;
A
#
# COMPACT_ATOMS: atom_id res chain seq x y z
N MET A 1 4.85 18.79 -53.78
CA MET A 1 5.89 17.88 -53.33
C MET A 1 6.01 17.71 -51.82
N LYS A 2 5.90 18.75 -50.99
CA LYS A 2 6.00 18.60 -49.49
C LYS A 2 4.86 17.77 -48.84
N ARG A 3 3.64 17.77 -49.40
CA ARG A 3 2.52 17.02 -48.81
C ARG A 3 2.54 15.52 -49.10
N ILE A 4 3.12 15.12 -50.20
CA ILE A 4 3.23 13.72 -50.61
C ILE A 4 4.33 13.00 -49.77
N PHE A 5 5.39 13.72 -49.41
CA PHE A 5 6.45 13.19 -48.56
C PHE A 5 6.00 12.90 -47.11
N THR A 6 5.09 13.72 -46.58
CA THR A 6 4.56 13.52 -45.22
C THR A 6 3.61 12.32 -45.12
N PHE A 7 2.87 12.03 -46.19
CA PHE A 7 1.94 10.88 -46.21
C PHE A 7 2.68 9.55 -46.44
N VAL A 8 3.77 9.55 -47.25
CA VAL A 8 4.59 8.38 -47.46
C VAL A 8 5.42 8.03 -46.24
N LEU A 9 5.86 9.03 -45.45
CA LEU A 9 6.62 8.80 -44.21
C LEU A 9 5.76 8.13 -43.12
N SER A 10 4.48 8.49 -42.98
CA SER A 10 3.59 7.86 -42.02
C SER A 10 3.16 6.44 -42.39
N ALA A 11 3.23 6.06 -43.67
CA ALA A 11 2.93 4.71 -44.15
C ALA A 11 4.19 3.81 -44.24
N LEU A 12 5.38 4.40 -44.41
CA LEU A 12 6.64 3.63 -44.51
C LEU A 12 7.23 3.21 -43.17
N LEU A 13 6.76 3.80 -42.07
CA LEU A 13 7.27 3.50 -40.73
C LEU A 13 6.89 2.10 -40.23
N ALA A 14 5.99 1.42 -40.92
CA ALA A 14 5.56 0.06 -40.57
C ALA A 14 6.39 -1.05 -41.22
N ILE A 15 7.40 -0.76 -42.05
CA ILE A 15 8.01 -1.78 -42.96
C ILE A 15 9.53 -1.97 -42.79
N PHE A 16 10.24 -1.24 -41.95
CA PHE A 16 11.66 -1.48 -41.75
C PHE A 16 11.97 -2.35 -40.56
N PHE A 17 11.69 -3.64 -40.69
CA PHE A 17 12.30 -4.68 -39.87
C PHE A 17 13.30 -5.42 -40.73
N THR A 18 14.56 -5.05 -40.73
CA THR A 18 15.64 -5.89 -41.22
C THR A 18 16.61 -6.20 -40.10
N THR A 19 16.83 -7.45 -39.93
CA THR A 19 17.72 -8.15 -39.04
C THR A 19 19.14 -7.58 -39.06
N ALA A 20 19.49 -6.82 -38.04
CA ALA A 20 20.83 -6.64 -37.50
C ALA A 20 20.73 -5.96 -36.14
N HIS A 21 21.56 -6.32 -35.19
CA HIS A 21 21.73 -5.87 -33.84
C HIS A 21 21.82 -4.33 -33.67
N ALA A 22 20.78 -3.60 -34.05
CA ALA A 22 20.71 -2.17 -33.96
C ALA A 22 19.48 -1.81 -33.08
N GLN A 23 19.65 -0.85 -32.20
CA GLN A 23 18.54 -0.20 -31.49
C GLN A 23 17.49 0.20 -32.52
N GLN A 24 16.34 -0.46 -32.48
CA GLN A 24 15.22 -0.08 -33.34
C GLN A 24 14.52 1.11 -32.71
N ASN A 25 14.52 2.22 -33.42
CA ASN A 25 13.81 3.42 -33.00
C ASN A 25 12.45 3.48 -33.69
N ILE A 26 11.39 3.56 -32.92
CA ILE A 26 10.03 3.82 -33.42
C ILE A 26 9.80 5.33 -33.34
N PHE A 27 9.46 5.94 -34.48
CA PHE A 27 9.17 7.36 -34.56
C PHE A 27 7.68 7.56 -34.56
N ILE A 28 7.11 8.32 -33.61
CA ILE A 28 5.69 8.64 -33.53
C ILE A 28 5.51 10.13 -33.75
N TRP A 29 4.66 10.46 -34.72
CA TRP A 29 4.28 11.83 -35.02
C TRP A 29 2.87 12.12 -34.46
N LYS A 30 2.77 13.02 -33.51
CA LYS A 30 1.46 13.43 -32.94
C LYS A 30 1.44 14.95 -32.76
N GLY A 31 0.46 15.62 -33.35
CA GLY A 31 0.23 17.06 -33.14
C GLY A 31 1.39 17.97 -33.55
N GLY A 32 2.16 17.61 -34.59
CA GLY A 32 3.30 18.42 -35.05
C GLY A 32 4.63 18.11 -34.36
N ASN A 33 4.66 17.22 -33.38
CA ASN A 33 5.86 16.82 -32.68
C ASN A 33 6.30 15.40 -33.05
N LEU A 34 7.57 15.24 -33.38
CA LEU A 34 8.20 13.95 -33.64
C LEU A 34 8.74 13.41 -32.32
N SER A 35 8.33 12.22 -32.00
CA SER A 35 8.86 11.48 -30.88
C SER A 35 9.51 10.17 -31.33
N VAL A 36 10.69 9.84 -30.80
CA VAL A 36 11.48 8.67 -31.17
C VAL A 36 11.40 7.65 -30.04
N LYS A 37 10.99 6.42 -30.30
CA LYS A 37 10.98 5.28 -29.38
C LYS A 37 12.05 4.29 -29.73
N SER A 38 12.85 3.87 -28.77
CA SER A 38 13.78 2.74 -28.92
C SER A 38 13.05 1.46 -28.52
N ALA A 39 12.93 0.50 -29.44
CA ALA A 39 12.50 -0.84 -29.14
C ALA A 39 13.74 -1.64 -28.69
N VAL A 40 13.96 -1.75 -27.38
CA VAL A 40 14.89 -2.74 -26.84
C VAL A 40 14.13 -4.05 -26.73
N GLU A 41 14.80 -5.14 -27.17
CA GLU A 41 14.27 -6.51 -27.09
C GLU A 41 13.51 -6.78 -25.82
N THR A 42 12.21 -6.77 -25.90
CA THR A 42 11.28 -7.49 -25.03
C THR A 42 9.85 -7.37 -25.55
N ASP A 43 9.33 -8.42 -25.82
CA ASP A 43 8.01 -9.05 -25.75
C ASP A 43 6.73 -8.24 -25.85
N SER A 44 6.67 -6.99 -26.07
CA SER A 44 5.46 -6.31 -26.53
C SER A 44 5.68 -4.83 -26.73
N ILE A 45 5.33 -4.34 -27.90
CA ILE A 45 5.13 -2.91 -28.13
C ILE A 45 3.80 -2.54 -27.46
N THR A 46 3.82 -2.31 -26.15
CA THR A 46 2.76 -1.59 -25.51
C THR A 46 3.01 -0.11 -25.77
N SER A 47 2.09 0.55 -26.40
CA SER A 47 2.11 1.98 -26.77
C SER A 47 1.94 2.90 -25.56
N SER A 48 2.63 2.62 -24.43
CA SER A 48 2.57 3.47 -23.25
C SER A 48 3.72 4.46 -23.26
N VAL A 49 3.41 5.70 -22.92
CA VAL A 49 4.35 6.84 -22.81
C VAL A 49 5.55 6.54 -21.92
N GLY A 50 5.49 5.51 -21.10
CA GLY A 50 6.51 5.19 -20.09
C GLY A 50 7.80 4.58 -20.56
N SER A 51 7.77 3.78 -21.60
CA SER A 51 9.00 3.24 -22.21
C SER A 51 9.90 4.31 -22.85
N TRP A 52 9.42 5.55 -22.89
CA TRP A 52 10.12 6.72 -23.34
C TRP A 52 10.84 7.46 -22.24
N LEU A 53 10.19 7.51 -21.07
CA LEU A 53 10.67 8.28 -19.93
C LEU A 53 11.67 7.47 -19.12
N PHE A 54 11.45 6.14 -19.03
CA PHE A 54 12.21 5.29 -18.14
C PHE A 54 12.72 4.02 -18.81
N SER A 55 13.93 3.62 -18.42
CA SER A 55 14.42 2.25 -18.52
C SER A 55 14.23 1.61 -17.15
N ILE A 56 13.26 0.68 -17.03
CA ILE A 56 12.88 0.04 -15.78
C ILE A 56 13.35 -1.41 -15.81
N ARG A 57 14.18 -1.80 -14.85
CA ARG A 57 14.74 -3.15 -14.75
C ARG A 57 14.39 -3.75 -13.40
N THR A 58 14.00 -5.01 -13.41
CA THR A 58 13.81 -5.85 -12.23
C THR A 58 14.93 -6.89 -12.21
N SER A 59 15.71 -6.98 -11.13
CA SER A 59 16.72 -8.04 -10.99
C SER A 59 16.08 -9.38 -10.64
N VAL A 60 16.81 -10.48 -10.86
CA VAL A 60 16.51 -11.74 -10.20
C VAL A 60 16.71 -11.61 -8.70
N ALA A 61 16.05 -12.46 -7.90
CA ALA A 61 16.25 -12.51 -6.47
C ALA A 61 17.71 -12.86 -6.13
N THR A 62 18.32 -12.11 -5.23
CA THR A 62 19.69 -12.32 -4.73
C THR A 62 19.73 -13.21 -3.49
N SER A 63 18.62 -13.21 -2.73
CA SER A 63 18.44 -14.05 -1.57
C SER A 63 16.96 -14.47 -1.48
N VAL A 64 16.70 -15.69 -1.06
CA VAL A 64 15.37 -16.25 -0.83
C VAL A 64 15.40 -17.09 0.42
N THR A 65 14.36 -16.97 1.24
CA THR A 65 14.14 -17.83 2.42
C THR A 65 12.76 -18.48 2.37
N THR A 66 12.26 -18.97 3.49
CA THR A 66 10.89 -19.51 3.60
C THR A 66 9.82 -18.44 3.51
N ASN A 67 10.14 -17.19 3.91
CA ASN A 67 9.16 -16.11 4.03
C ASN A 67 9.69 -14.73 3.56
N MET A 68 10.79 -14.71 2.84
CA MET A 68 11.45 -13.48 2.42
C MET A 68 12.15 -13.67 1.06
N LEU A 69 12.22 -12.61 0.26
CA LEU A 69 13.12 -12.50 -0.89
C LEU A 69 13.79 -11.13 -0.92
N GLU A 70 15.04 -11.10 -1.37
CA GLU A 70 15.80 -9.87 -1.63
C GLU A 70 16.07 -9.74 -3.13
N ALA A 71 15.90 -8.54 -3.65
CA ALA A 71 16.19 -8.23 -5.05
C ALA A 71 16.44 -6.72 -5.21
N SER A 72 16.65 -6.27 -6.44
CA SER A 72 16.79 -4.85 -6.74
C SER A 72 15.95 -4.43 -7.95
N VAL A 73 15.63 -3.15 -7.99
CA VAL A 73 15.09 -2.47 -9.16
C VAL A 73 16.07 -1.40 -9.61
N SER A 74 16.18 -1.17 -10.91
CA SER A 74 16.93 -0.05 -11.46
C SER A 74 16.02 0.75 -12.36
N VAL A 75 15.96 2.04 -12.12
CA VAL A 75 15.21 2.99 -12.93
C VAL A 75 16.17 4.06 -13.40
N ASP A 76 16.27 4.20 -14.70
CA ASP A 76 17.09 5.21 -15.34
C ASP A 76 16.21 6.04 -16.28
N PHE A 77 16.63 7.28 -16.55
CA PHE A 77 16.00 8.06 -17.61
C PHE A 77 16.33 7.47 -18.97
N ALA A 78 15.32 7.28 -19.80
CA ALA A 78 15.49 6.87 -21.18
C ALA A 78 15.56 8.10 -22.11
N ASN A 79 16.23 7.94 -23.26
CA ASN A 79 16.14 8.86 -24.40
C ASN A 79 16.42 10.35 -24.09
N ASN A 80 17.47 10.65 -23.33
CA ASN A 80 17.87 12.02 -22.97
C ASN A 80 16.85 12.83 -22.16
N VAL A 81 15.89 12.19 -21.51
CA VAL A 81 15.07 12.83 -20.49
C VAL A 81 15.99 13.27 -19.34
N ARG A 82 15.95 14.53 -18.96
CA ARG A 82 16.82 15.09 -17.89
C ARG A 82 16.08 15.50 -16.64
N SER A 83 14.77 15.67 -16.74
CA SER A 83 13.91 16.09 -15.63
C SER A 83 12.47 15.65 -15.88
N LEU A 84 11.71 15.55 -14.81
CA LEU A 84 10.28 15.27 -14.80
C LEU A 84 9.53 16.50 -14.32
N SER A 85 8.31 16.68 -14.82
CA SER A 85 7.39 17.73 -14.33
C SER A 85 6.72 17.35 -13.00
N GLN A 86 6.77 16.08 -12.65
CA GLN A 86 6.16 15.51 -11.44
C GLN A 86 7.17 14.60 -10.75
N THR A 87 7.04 14.46 -9.43
CA THR A 87 7.84 13.51 -8.65
C THR A 87 7.36 12.09 -8.94
N PRO A 88 8.23 11.17 -9.39
CA PRO A 88 7.85 9.80 -9.62
C PRO A 88 7.73 9.05 -8.29
N GLU A 89 6.90 8.01 -8.29
CA GLU A 89 6.96 6.96 -7.28
C GLU A 89 7.63 5.74 -7.91
N VAL A 90 8.66 5.22 -7.29
CA VAL A 90 9.37 4.00 -7.72
C VAL A 90 9.10 2.90 -6.71
N GLY A 91 8.77 1.71 -7.19
CA GLY A 91 8.47 0.60 -6.31
C GLY A 91 8.53 -0.77 -7.01
N VAL A 92 8.05 -1.76 -6.30
CA VAL A 92 7.90 -3.14 -6.75
C VAL A 92 6.46 -3.59 -6.52
N CYS A 93 5.84 -4.23 -7.50
CA CYS A 93 4.61 -4.98 -7.31
C CYS A 93 4.88 -6.48 -7.41
N PHE A 94 4.12 -7.27 -6.64
CA PHE A 94 4.30 -8.71 -6.58
C PHE A 94 2.97 -9.42 -6.34
N SER A 95 2.92 -10.71 -6.69
CA SER A 95 1.73 -11.54 -6.50
C SER A 95 2.10 -13.01 -6.49
N SER A 96 1.39 -13.82 -5.69
CA SER A 96 1.43 -15.28 -5.74
C SER A 96 0.36 -15.87 -6.67
N THR A 97 -0.54 -15.05 -7.18
CA THR A 97 -1.68 -15.47 -8.02
C THR A 97 -1.64 -14.90 -9.43
N SER A 98 -1.06 -13.72 -9.61
CA SER A 98 -0.86 -13.09 -10.91
C SER A 98 0.54 -13.37 -11.46
N THR A 99 0.62 -13.80 -12.71
CA THR A 99 1.91 -13.97 -13.42
C THR A 99 2.47 -12.65 -13.94
N THR A 100 1.68 -11.60 -13.97
CA THR A 100 2.06 -10.24 -14.40
C THR A 100 1.52 -9.20 -13.40
N PRO A 101 2.09 -9.13 -12.18
CA PRO A 101 1.57 -8.25 -11.15
C PRO A 101 1.57 -6.80 -11.60
N THR A 102 0.55 -6.05 -11.18
CA THR A 102 0.32 -4.65 -11.51
C THR A 102 0.27 -3.81 -10.25
N TYR A 103 0.10 -2.50 -10.36
CA TYR A 103 -0.09 -1.59 -9.23
C TYR A 103 -1.39 -1.87 -8.45
N ALA A 104 -2.32 -2.64 -9.03
CA ALA A 104 -3.53 -3.10 -8.34
C ALA A 104 -3.30 -4.35 -7.47
N ASP A 105 -2.18 -5.07 -7.68
CA ASP A 105 -1.73 -6.16 -6.81
C ASP A 105 -0.97 -5.60 -5.60
N GLU A 106 -0.47 -6.47 -4.73
CA GLU A 106 0.39 -6.04 -3.63
C GLU A 106 1.63 -5.31 -4.18
N HIS A 107 1.91 -4.12 -3.65
CA HIS A 107 3.04 -3.31 -4.10
C HIS A 107 3.65 -2.51 -2.96
N TYR A 108 4.94 -2.19 -3.09
CA TYR A 108 5.69 -1.41 -2.12
C TYR A 108 6.43 -0.27 -2.80
N ARG A 109 6.29 0.91 -2.22
CA ARG A 109 7.04 2.09 -2.61
C ARG A 109 8.46 2.00 -2.07
N LEU A 110 9.45 2.16 -2.94
CA LEU A 110 10.87 2.17 -2.59
C LEU A 110 11.45 3.59 -2.52
N GLY A 111 10.85 4.52 -3.24
CA GLY A 111 11.29 5.91 -3.22
C GLY A 111 10.66 6.79 -4.28
N SER A 112 11.20 8.00 -4.41
CA SER A 112 10.69 9.04 -5.31
C SER A 112 11.76 9.59 -6.26
N SER A 113 12.81 8.84 -6.50
CA SER A 113 13.92 9.26 -7.36
C SER A 113 14.21 8.21 -8.42
N VAL A 114 14.65 8.65 -9.58
CA VAL A 114 15.10 7.79 -10.68
C VAL A 114 16.51 7.30 -10.36
N LYS A 115 16.61 6.10 -9.79
CA LYS A 115 17.85 5.43 -9.38
C LYS A 115 17.61 3.94 -9.13
N SER A 116 18.65 3.23 -8.72
CA SER A 116 18.54 1.84 -8.23
C SER A 116 18.13 1.81 -6.76
N TYR A 117 17.34 0.79 -6.40
CA TYR A 117 16.91 0.48 -5.05
C TYR A 117 17.04 -1.02 -4.81
N ASP A 118 17.65 -1.38 -3.68
CA ASP A 118 17.54 -2.72 -3.14
C ASP A 118 16.25 -2.81 -2.33
N PHE A 119 15.62 -3.97 -2.32
CA PHE A 119 14.41 -4.21 -1.55
C PHE A 119 14.36 -5.62 -1.00
N THR A 120 13.62 -5.79 0.07
CA THR A 120 13.30 -7.09 0.67
C THR A 120 11.79 -7.20 0.76
N LEU A 121 11.20 -8.25 0.20
CA LEU A 121 9.82 -8.63 0.46
C LEU A 121 9.81 -9.58 1.64
N TYR A 122 9.04 -9.22 2.66
CA TYR A 122 8.82 -10.02 3.86
C TYR A 122 7.42 -10.62 3.87
N ASP A 123 7.15 -11.50 4.83
CA ASP A 123 5.84 -12.09 5.07
C ASP A 123 5.28 -12.87 3.86
N LEU A 124 6.19 -13.51 3.14
CA LEU A 124 5.84 -14.39 2.03
C LEU A 124 5.48 -15.78 2.56
N GLU A 125 4.56 -16.46 1.88
CA GLU A 125 4.19 -17.83 2.18
C GLU A 125 5.30 -18.80 1.78
N PRO A 126 5.67 -19.79 2.63
CA PRO A 126 6.63 -20.83 2.28
C PRO A 126 6.18 -21.66 1.08
N GLY A 127 7.14 -22.20 0.31
CA GLY A 127 6.89 -23.07 -0.83
C GLY A 127 5.97 -22.47 -1.90
N THR A 128 5.93 -21.15 -1.99
CA THR A 128 5.00 -20.41 -2.85
C THR A 128 5.76 -19.65 -3.92
N THR A 129 5.30 -19.72 -5.16
CA THR A 129 5.88 -18.97 -6.27
C THR A 129 5.31 -17.55 -6.30
N TYR A 130 6.19 -16.58 -6.29
CA TYR A 130 5.87 -15.17 -6.45
C TYR A 130 6.40 -14.64 -7.77
N CYS A 131 5.55 -13.92 -8.51
CA CYS A 131 5.96 -13.06 -9.60
C CYS A 131 6.09 -11.63 -9.08
N TYR A 132 7.13 -10.90 -9.49
CA TYR A 132 7.36 -9.52 -9.08
C TYR A 132 8.01 -8.71 -10.20
N ARG A 133 7.78 -7.41 -10.20
CA ARG A 133 8.41 -6.46 -11.14
C ARG A 133 8.47 -5.06 -10.58
N ALA A 134 9.47 -4.31 -11.04
CA ALA A 134 9.58 -2.88 -10.77
C ALA A 134 8.42 -2.10 -11.39
N TYR A 135 8.02 -1.01 -10.76
CA TYR A 135 7.14 -0.02 -11.37
C TYR A 135 7.66 1.40 -11.13
N VAL A 136 7.24 2.31 -12.02
CA VAL A 136 7.32 3.77 -11.84
C VAL A 136 5.92 4.33 -12.04
N LYS A 137 5.40 5.03 -11.07
CA LYS A 137 4.15 5.77 -11.17
C LYS A 137 4.44 7.26 -11.31
N LEU A 138 3.81 7.91 -12.28
CA LEU A 138 3.93 9.35 -12.54
C LEU A 138 2.52 9.92 -12.79
N GLY A 139 1.98 10.61 -11.82
CA GLY A 139 0.56 10.96 -11.83
C GLY A 139 -0.31 9.71 -11.80
N ASP A 140 -1.21 9.59 -12.77
CA ASP A 140 -2.09 8.42 -12.92
C ASP A 140 -1.47 7.30 -13.76
N ASP A 141 -0.35 7.54 -14.42
CA ASP A 141 0.32 6.56 -15.29
C ASP A 141 1.27 5.67 -14.50
N VAL A 142 1.22 4.35 -14.75
CA VAL A 142 2.11 3.35 -14.14
C VAL A 142 2.87 2.59 -15.22
N PHE A 143 4.18 2.55 -15.09
CA PHE A 143 5.13 1.93 -16.01
C PHE A 143 5.85 0.78 -15.31
N TYR A 144 6.09 -0.31 -16.04
CA TYR A 144 6.58 -1.53 -15.43
C TYR A 144 7.87 -2.03 -16.08
N GLY A 145 8.72 -2.64 -15.26
CA GLY A 145 9.84 -3.45 -15.69
C GLY A 145 9.42 -4.88 -16.06
N SER A 146 10.42 -5.69 -16.45
CA SER A 146 10.20 -7.10 -16.75
C SER A 146 9.80 -7.88 -15.49
N VAL A 147 8.91 -8.85 -15.66
CA VAL A 147 8.52 -9.76 -14.58
C VAL A 147 9.66 -10.71 -14.23
N LYS A 148 9.86 -10.95 -12.96
CA LYS A 148 10.69 -12.02 -12.40
C LYS A 148 9.81 -12.96 -11.58
N SER A 149 10.23 -14.21 -11.46
CA SER A 149 9.53 -15.23 -10.69
C SER A 149 10.53 -15.94 -9.80
N VAL A 150 10.11 -16.28 -8.59
CA VAL A 150 10.90 -17.01 -7.61
C VAL A 150 9.98 -17.81 -6.70
N MET A 151 10.42 -18.97 -6.22
CA MET A 151 9.70 -19.76 -5.24
C MET A 151 10.43 -19.65 -3.89
N THR A 152 9.68 -19.34 -2.84
CA THR A 152 10.16 -19.37 -1.45
C THR A 152 10.48 -20.79 -1.01
N PHE A 153 11.44 -20.95 -0.08
CA PHE A 153 11.79 -22.26 0.44
C PHE A 153 10.72 -22.83 1.38
N GLY A 154 10.79 -24.14 1.64
CA GLY A 154 9.90 -24.85 2.53
C GLY A 154 8.70 -25.47 1.80
N GLU A 155 7.83 -26.10 2.56
CA GLU A 155 6.58 -26.67 2.05
C GLU A 155 5.47 -25.64 2.11
N LYS A 156 4.66 -25.57 1.06
CA LYS A 156 3.50 -24.70 1.04
C LYS A 156 2.52 -25.18 2.12
N PRO A 157 2.08 -24.27 3.03
CA PRO A 157 1.08 -24.63 4.04
C PRO A 157 -0.16 -25.23 3.38
N SER A 158 -0.72 -26.27 3.99
CA SER A 158 -1.96 -26.91 3.52
C SER A 158 -3.17 -25.97 3.60
N THR A 159 -3.08 -24.97 4.46
CA THR A 159 -4.08 -23.90 4.63
C THR A 159 -3.39 -22.54 4.54
N PRO A 160 -4.00 -21.53 3.92
CA PRO A 160 -3.46 -20.16 3.93
C PRO A 160 -3.25 -19.65 5.36
N SER A 161 -2.24 -18.82 5.59
CA SER A 161 -2.02 -18.13 6.87
C SER A 161 -3.10 -17.07 7.17
N TYR A 162 -4.07 -16.90 6.28
CA TYR A 162 -5.16 -15.94 6.41
C TYR A 162 -6.52 -16.54 6.02
N THR A 163 -7.59 -15.93 6.52
CA THR A 163 -8.99 -16.19 6.13
C THR A 163 -9.47 -15.01 5.28
N LEU A 164 -10.22 -15.29 4.21
CA LEU A 164 -10.88 -14.24 3.44
C LEU A 164 -12.27 -13.96 4.02
N ILE A 165 -12.51 -12.70 4.40
CA ILE A 165 -13.81 -12.19 4.85
C ILE A 165 -14.15 -10.98 3.98
N ASN A 166 -15.25 -11.06 3.23
CA ASN A 166 -15.67 -10.02 2.27
C ASN A 166 -14.57 -9.62 1.27
N GLY A 167 -13.69 -10.56 0.89
CA GLY A 167 -12.57 -10.31 -0.03
C GLY A 167 -11.30 -9.78 0.63
N HIS A 168 -11.31 -9.51 1.93
CA HIS A 168 -10.17 -9.00 2.69
C HIS A 168 -9.47 -10.12 3.48
N LYS A 169 -8.14 -10.04 3.58
CA LYS A 169 -7.31 -11.03 4.29
C LYS A 169 -7.31 -10.75 5.80
N PHE A 170 -7.68 -11.74 6.59
CA PHE A 170 -7.64 -11.69 8.05
C PHE A 170 -6.73 -12.80 8.58
N VAL A 171 -5.92 -12.49 9.57
CA VAL A 171 -4.95 -13.38 10.19
C VAL A 171 -5.44 -13.80 11.58
N ASP A 172 -5.42 -15.09 11.84
CA ASP A 172 -5.56 -15.67 13.19
C ASP A 172 -4.19 -15.55 13.88
N LEU A 173 -4.10 -14.70 14.87
CA LEU A 173 -2.88 -14.52 15.66
C LEU A 173 -2.78 -15.49 16.85
N GLY A 174 -3.79 -16.34 17.07
CA GLY A 174 -3.86 -17.23 18.21
C GLY A 174 -4.19 -16.52 19.52
N LEU A 175 -4.89 -15.40 19.46
CA LEU A 175 -5.31 -14.64 20.63
C LEU A 175 -6.39 -15.39 21.43
N PRO A 176 -6.45 -15.23 22.76
CA PRO A 176 -7.48 -15.85 23.61
C PRO A 176 -8.91 -15.56 23.18
N SER A 177 -9.20 -14.36 22.69
CA SER A 177 -10.52 -13.99 22.13
C SER A 177 -10.88 -14.78 20.88
N GLY A 178 -9.88 -15.32 20.16
CA GLY A 178 -10.07 -15.92 18.85
C GLY A 178 -10.33 -14.90 17.73
N LEU A 179 -10.24 -13.62 18.01
CA LEU A 179 -10.48 -12.54 17.05
C LEU A 179 -9.47 -12.58 15.90
N LEU A 180 -9.97 -12.39 14.70
CA LEU A 180 -9.14 -12.27 13.51
C LEU A 180 -8.80 -10.80 13.25
N TRP A 181 -7.54 -10.53 12.93
CA TRP A 181 -7.05 -9.18 12.61
C TRP A 181 -6.80 -9.04 11.11
N ALA A 182 -7.30 -7.97 10.53
CA ALA A 182 -7.07 -7.68 9.12
C ALA A 182 -5.57 -7.51 8.81
N LYS A 183 -5.13 -8.03 7.66
CA LYS A 183 -3.75 -7.87 7.19
C LYS A 183 -3.47 -6.43 6.76
N ASN A 184 -4.48 -5.73 6.24
CA ASN A 184 -4.39 -4.36 5.72
C ASN A 184 -5.30 -3.40 6.48
N ASN A 185 -5.01 -2.11 6.39
CA ASN A 185 -5.92 -1.04 6.84
C ASN A 185 -7.09 -0.86 5.84
N VAL A 186 -8.15 -0.20 6.26
CA VAL A 186 -9.23 0.23 5.34
C VAL A 186 -8.65 1.17 4.29
N GLY A 187 -8.96 0.93 3.01
CA GLY A 187 -8.43 1.69 1.88
C GLY A 187 -7.03 1.28 1.42
N ALA A 188 -6.32 0.43 2.18
CA ALA A 188 -4.97 0.01 1.86
C ALA A 188 -4.94 -1.11 0.81
N SER A 189 -4.01 -1.01 -0.15
CA SER A 189 -3.76 -2.02 -1.18
C SER A 189 -2.77 -3.12 -0.72
N SER A 190 -1.97 -2.83 0.30
CA SER A 190 -0.96 -3.74 0.86
C SER A 190 -0.86 -3.60 2.38
N SER A 191 -0.16 -4.52 3.04
CA SER A 191 0.06 -4.47 4.49
C SER A 191 0.91 -3.29 4.96
N THR A 192 1.64 -2.64 4.06
CA THR A 192 2.49 -1.48 4.36
C THR A 192 1.92 -0.16 3.85
N ASP A 193 0.80 -0.21 3.15
CA ASP A 193 0.04 0.97 2.75
C ASP A 193 -0.75 1.50 3.96
N ASP A 194 -0.69 2.79 4.20
CA ASP A 194 -1.39 3.43 5.32
C ASP A 194 -2.92 3.35 5.18
N GLY A 195 -3.42 3.27 3.93
CA GLY A 195 -4.84 3.31 3.63
C GLY A 195 -5.47 4.68 3.82
N ASP A 196 -6.77 4.68 4.04
CA ASP A 196 -7.55 5.89 4.25
C ASP A 196 -7.48 6.35 5.72
N TYR A 197 -7.63 7.67 5.90
CA TYR A 197 -7.72 8.30 7.22
C TYR A 197 -9.17 8.70 7.50
N PHE A 198 -9.63 8.46 8.72
CA PHE A 198 -11.00 8.74 9.15
C PHE A 198 -10.99 9.59 10.41
N ALA A 199 -11.86 10.58 10.49
CA ALA A 199 -12.22 11.14 11.80
C ALA A 199 -13.10 10.12 12.55
N TRP A 200 -13.02 10.08 13.87
CA TRP A 200 -13.72 9.06 14.64
C TRP A 200 -15.23 9.10 14.44
N GLY A 201 -15.81 7.97 14.03
CA GLY A 201 -17.22 7.86 13.70
C GLY A 201 -17.61 8.41 12.33
N GLU A 202 -16.65 8.83 11.52
CA GLU A 202 -16.83 9.11 10.10
C GLU A 202 -16.38 7.90 9.26
N THR A 203 -17.05 7.66 8.14
CA THR A 203 -16.86 6.48 7.31
C THR A 203 -16.31 6.78 5.92
N GLN A 204 -15.98 8.05 5.68
CA GLN A 204 -15.35 8.55 4.47
C GLN A 204 -14.13 9.39 4.84
N SER A 205 -13.06 9.24 4.05
CA SER A 205 -11.90 10.11 4.13
C SER A 205 -12.21 11.52 3.63
N LYS A 206 -11.44 12.51 4.08
CA LYS A 206 -11.62 13.91 3.68
C LYS A 206 -10.27 14.63 3.59
N SER A 207 -10.26 15.85 3.06
CA SER A 207 -9.04 16.64 2.88
C SER A 207 -8.64 17.42 4.14
N THR A 208 -9.61 17.79 4.99
CA THR A 208 -9.39 18.66 6.16
C THR A 208 -9.99 18.03 7.41
N TYR A 209 -9.19 17.88 8.46
CA TYR A 209 -9.54 17.25 9.73
C TYR A 209 -9.52 18.30 10.84
N SER A 210 -10.69 18.88 11.14
CA SER A 210 -10.87 19.94 12.12
C SER A 210 -12.27 19.88 12.72
N TRP A 211 -12.52 20.62 13.82
CA TRP A 211 -13.85 20.71 14.39
C TRP A 211 -14.90 21.28 13.42
N ASP A 212 -14.48 22.16 12.50
CA ASP A 212 -15.40 22.77 11.52
C ASP A 212 -15.85 21.78 10.45
N THR A 213 -15.04 20.75 10.18
CA THR A 213 -15.35 19.71 9.20
C THR A 213 -15.81 18.39 9.85
N TYR A 214 -15.78 18.30 11.18
CA TYR A 214 -16.16 17.09 11.89
C TYR A 214 -17.69 16.91 11.90
N LYS A 215 -18.16 15.70 11.59
CA LYS A 215 -19.58 15.32 11.44
C LYS A 215 -20.49 15.84 12.55
N TRP A 216 -20.04 15.84 13.79
CA TRP A 216 -20.83 16.29 14.95
C TRP A 216 -20.33 17.61 15.54
N GLY A 217 -19.40 18.30 14.90
CA GLY A 217 -18.82 19.55 15.39
C GLY A 217 -18.10 19.44 16.72
N SER A 218 -17.80 20.57 17.34
CA SER A 218 -17.05 20.63 18.61
C SER A 218 -17.85 20.26 19.87
N ASN A 219 -19.17 20.12 19.74
CA ASN A 219 -20.08 19.64 20.79
C ASN A 219 -20.89 18.44 20.27
N PRO A 220 -20.28 17.23 20.23
CA PRO A 220 -20.90 16.07 19.64
C PRO A 220 -22.26 15.73 20.26
N SER A 221 -23.28 15.61 19.42
CA SER A 221 -24.65 15.23 19.84
C SER A 221 -24.82 13.72 20.00
N LYS A 222 -23.86 12.92 19.51
CA LYS A 222 -23.84 11.45 19.60
C LYS A 222 -22.51 11.00 20.23
N TYR A 223 -22.55 9.92 20.96
CA TYR A 223 -21.42 9.41 21.75
C TYR A 223 -20.94 10.42 22.79
N ASN A 224 -21.84 10.76 23.70
CA ASN A 224 -21.58 11.64 24.81
C ASN A 224 -22.06 10.98 26.12
N SER A 225 -21.79 11.60 27.25
CA SER A 225 -22.11 11.03 28.57
C SER A 225 -23.62 10.80 28.84
N SER A 226 -24.50 11.33 27.97
CA SER A 226 -25.95 11.24 28.16
C SER A 226 -26.64 10.21 27.27
N ASP A 227 -26.00 9.69 26.20
CA ASP A 227 -26.61 8.71 25.30
C ASP A 227 -26.34 7.25 25.70
N GLY A 228 -25.50 7.01 26.71
CA GLY A 228 -25.18 5.69 27.25
C GLY A 228 -24.37 4.80 26.29
N LYS A 229 -23.89 5.35 25.18
CA LYS A 229 -23.09 4.61 24.21
C LYS A 229 -21.62 4.57 24.61
N THR A 230 -21.01 3.40 24.53
CA THR A 230 -19.59 3.19 24.84
C THR A 230 -18.75 2.86 23.60
N THR A 231 -19.40 2.53 22.50
CA THR A 231 -18.77 2.18 21.22
C THR A 231 -19.56 2.74 20.05
N LEU A 232 -18.91 2.86 18.89
CA LEU A 232 -19.58 3.24 17.65
C LEU A 232 -20.69 2.27 17.26
N ASP A 233 -21.78 2.81 16.76
CA ASP A 233 -22.80 2.03 16.02
C ASP A 233 -22.22 1.59 14.68
N ALA A 234 -22.77 0.53 14.10
CA ALA A 234 -22.26 -0.03 12.83
C ALA A 234 -22.26 0.98 11.66
N GLU A 235 -23.21 1.91 11.64
CA GLU A 235 -23.32 2.97 10.63
C GLU A 235 -22.24 4.05 10.72
N ASP A 236 -21.57 4.16 11.88
CA ASP A 236 -20.51 5.11 12.15
C ASP A 236 -19.13 4.43 12.27
N ASP A 237 -19.08 3.10 12.10
CA ASP A 237 -17.86 2.31 12.12
C ASP A 237 -17.27 2.22 10.70
N ALA A 238 -16.11 2.84 10.50
CA ALA A 238 -15.49 2.94 9.18
C ALA A 238 -15.16 1.55 8.58
N ALA A 239 -14.77 0.58 9.38
CA ALA A 239 -14.51 -0.78 8.90
C ALA A 239 -15.81 -1.48 8.49
N THR A 240 -16.86 -1.37 9.30
CA THR A 240 -18.16 -1.98 8.99
C THR A 240 -18.77 -1.40 7.72
N VAL A 241 -18.71 -0.07 7.55
CA VAL A 241 -19.32 0.57 6.36
C VAL A 241 -18.53 0.28 5.10
N ASN A 242 -17.20 0.27 5.14
CA ASN A 242 -16.38 0.08 3.95
C ASN A 242 -16.19 -1.40 3.57
N TRP A 243 -16.14 -2.32 4.55
CA TRP A 243 -15.87 -3.74 4.31
C TRP A 243 -17.06 -4.67 4.53
N GLY A 244 -18.14 -4.17 5.16
CA GLY A 244 -19.34 -4.93 5.49
C GLY A 244 -19.17 -5.83 6.72
N ASN A 245 -20.29 -6.20 7.35
CA ASN A 245 -20.28 -7.17 8.44
C ASN A 245 -19.68 -8.52 7.99
N PRO A 246 -18.90 -9.22 8.85
CA PRO A 246 -18.66 -8.96 10.28
C PRO A 246 -17.44 -8.06 10.55
N CYS A 247 -16.88 -7.41 9.53
CA CYS A 247 -15.73 -6.52 9.72
C CYS A 247 -16.14 -5.29 10.53
N ARG A 248 -15.32 -4.92 11.53
CA ARG A 248 -15.52 -3.75 12.38
C ARG A 248 -14.20 -3.19 12.87
N MET A 249 -14.22 -1.98 13.40
CA MET A 249 -13.10 -1.45 14.17
C MET A 249 -12.91 -2.25 15.46
N PRO A 250 -11.68 -2.45 15.95
CA PRO A 250 -11.42 -3.04 17.24
C PRO A 250 -11.86 -2.09 18.37
N ASP A 251 -12.22 -2.62 19.52
CA ASP A 251 -12.36 -1.84 20.73
C ASP A 251 -11.03 -1.72 21.51
N SER A 252 -11.01 -0.90 22.55
CA SER A 252 -9.80 -0.66 23.34
C SER A 252 -9.31 -1.91 24.07
N SER A 253 -10.21 -2.81 24.48
CA SER A 253 -9.84 -4.05 25.16
C SER A 253 -9.18 -5.05 24.19
N GLU A 254 -9.58 -5.03 22.93
CA GLU A 254 -9.01 -5.84 21.88
C GLU A 254 -7.60 -5.36 21.47
N PHE A 255 -7.37 -4.05 21.42
CA PHE A 255 -6.02 -3.51 21.28
C PHE A 255 -5.14 -3.83 22.50
N GLN A 256 -5.71 -3.78 23.71
CA GLN A 256 -4.98 -4.18 24.92
C GLN A 256 -4.63 -5.67 24.93
N GLU A 257 -5.52 -6.55 24.45
CA GLU A 257 -5.24 -7.97 24.25
C GLU A 257 -4.12 -8.14 23.23
N LEU A 258 -4.24 -7.53 22.04
CA LEU A 258 -3.21 -7.60 21.01
C LEU A 258 -1.84 -7.17 21.55
N TYR A 259 -1.79 -6.06 22.30
CA TYR A 259 -0.56 -5.55 22.88
C TYR A 259 0.05 -6.53 23.88
N SER A 260 -0.77 -7.10 24.78
CA SER A 260 -0.30 -7.94 25.88
C SER A 260 0.05 -9.38 25.47
N GLN A 261 -0.57 -9.91 24.40
CA GLN A 261 -0.43 -11.30 23.99
C GLN A 261 0.58 -11.52 22.85
N CYS A 262 0.90 -10.46 22.08
CA CYS A 262 1.76 -10.56 20.91
C CYS A 262 3.17 -10.02 21.18
N GLY A 263 4.14 -10.53 20.40
CA GLY A 263 5.47 -9.95 20.30
C GLY A 263 5.49 -8.77 19.35
N TRP A 264 6.14 -7.65 19.73
CA TRP A 264 6.21 -6.43 18.95
C TRP A 264 7.67 -6.14 18.55
N SER A 265 7.94 -6.01 17.28
CA SER A 265 9.28 -5.72 16.75
C SER A 265 9.24 -4.54 15.80
N TRP A 266 9.83 -3.41 16.20
CA TRP A 266 9.97 -2.24 15.33
C TRP A 266 10.82 -2.57 14.11
N LYS A 267 10.35 -2.20 12.94
CA LYS A 267 11.05 -2.28 11.66
C LYS A 267 11.17 -0.87 11.10
N SER A 268 12.39 -0.41 10.89
CA SER A 268 12.64 0.89 10.23
C SER A 268 12.45 0.82 8.71
N ASN A 269 12.42 -0.37 8.16
CA ASN A 269 12.17 -0.61 6.74
C ASN A 269 11.58 -2.03 6.55
N PHE A 270 10.27 -2.15 6.72
CA PHE A 270 9.51 -3.34 6.35
C PHE A 270 8.84 -3.08 5.02
N ASN A 271 9.40 -3.63 3.93
CA ASN A 271 8.90 -3.40 2.57
C ASN A 271 8.73 -1.90 2.23
N GLY A 272 9.74 -1.10 2.58
CA GLY A 272 9.74 0.34 2.31
C GLY A 272 9.06 1.22 3.37
N THR A 273 8.45 0.64 4.40
CA THR A 273 7.67 1.37 5.42
C THR A 273 8.18 1.07 6.82
N SER A 274 8.21 2.08 7.69
CA SER A 274 8.48 1.90 9.12
C SER A 274 7.21 1.47 9.86
N GLY A 275 7.37 0.72 10.96
CA GLY A 275 6.25 0.29 11.79
C GLY A 275 6.57 -0.92 12.66
N TYR A 276 5.55 -1.54 13.22
CA TYR A 276 5.71 -2.74 14.03
C TYR A 276 5.26 -4.00 13.30
N LEU A 277 6.17 -4.98 13.23
CA LEU A 277 5.80 -6.36 12.95
C LEU A 277 5.29 -6.99 14.25
N VAL A 278 4.05 -7.42 14.24
CA VAL A 278 3.34 -8.02 15.37
C VAL A 278 3.27 -9.51 15.15
N THR A 279 3.77 -10.29 16.10
CA THR A 279 3.79 -11.76 16.05
C THR A 279 2.87 -12.33 17.12
N GLY A 280 1.86 -13.04 16.71
CA GLY A 280 0.91 -13.70 17.60
C GLY A 280 1.49 -14.92 18.32
N PRO A 281 0.82 -15.43 19.37
CA PRO A 281 1.22 -16.64 20.08
C PRO A 281 1.39 -17.87 19.18
N ASN A 282 0.67 -17.96 18.08
CA ASN A 282 0.76 -19.06 17.11
C ASN A 282 1.85 -18.86 16.05
N GLY A 283 2.60 -17.75 16.09
CA GLY A 283 3.67 -17.40 15.16
C GLY A 283 3.22 -16.65 13.90
N ASN A 284 1.92 -16.48 13.67
CA ASN A 284 1.41 -15.68 12.56
C ASN A 284 1.68 -14.19 12.81
N THR A 285 1.78 -13.43 11.74
CA THR A 285 2.19 -12.02 11.81
C THR A 285 1.24 -11.08 11.06
N ILE A 286 1.15 -9.85 11.56
CA ILE A 286 0.60 -8.69 10.86
C ILE A 286 1.55 -7.50 11.03
N PHE A 287 1.47 -6.53 10.13
CA PHE A 287 2.29 -5.32 10.21
C PHE A 287 1.42 -4.08 10.43
N PHE A 288 1.79 -3.26 11.39
CA PHE A 288 1.20 -1.95 11.64
C PHE A 288 2.14 -0.86 11.14
N SER A 289 1.76 -0.14 10.09
CA SER A 289 2.55 0.96 9.54
C SER A 289 2.60 2.15 10.49
N ALA A 290 3.74 2.86 10.50
CA ALA A 290 3.85 4.17 11.14
C ALA A 290 3.17 5.22 10.25
N SER A 291 1.85 5.12 10.14
CA SER A 291 1.00 5.86 9.21
C SER A 291 0.93 7.36 9.48
N GLY A 292 1.39 7.83 10.67
CA GLY A 292 1.13 9.20 11.09
C GLY A 292 -0.35 9.48 11.30
N HIS A 293 -0.72 10.76 11.29
CA HIS A 293 -2.10 11.22 11.44
C HIS A 293 -2.38 12.44 10.56
N ARG A 294 -3.67 12.74 10.35
CA ARG A 294 -4.15 13.93 9.67
C ARG A 294 -4.70 14.94 10.68
N TYR A 295 -4.26 16.18 10.56
CA TYR A 295 -4.73 17.31 11.36
C TYR A 295 -4.81 18.53 10.44
N ASN A 296 -5.95 19.22 10.41
CA ASN A 296 -6.27 20.19 9.37
C ASN A 296 -6.06 19.56 7.96
N ASP A 297 -5.30 20.20 7.10
CA ASP A 297 -4.90 19.73 5.76
C ASP A 297 -3.50 19.07 5.75
N GLY A 298 -2.87 18.94 6.91
CA GLY A 298 -1.54 18.35 7.07
C GLY A 298 -1.56 16.84 7.30
N HIS A 299 -0.39 16.23 7.03
CA HIS A 299 -0.07 14.85 7.39
C HIS A 299 1.19 14.87 8.24
N TYR A 300 1.10 14.41 9.46
CA TYR A 300 2.12 14.51 10.48
C TYR A 300 2.60 13.13 10.93
N ASP A 301 3.85 13.04 11.39
CA ASP A 301 4.47 11.86 12.00
C ASP A 301 4.50 10.60 11.13
N SER A 302 4.22 10.71 9.83
CA SER A 302 4.33 9.59 8.88
C SER A 302 5.76 9.02 8.87
N GLY A 303 5.87 7.70 8.96
CA GLY A 303 7.14 6.97 9.04
C GLY A 303 7.78 6.96 10.43
N SER A 304 7.24 7.69 11.41
CA SER A 304 7.76 7.76 12.78
C SER A 304 6.78 7.27 13.84
N SER A 305 5.48 7.47 13.64
CA SER A 305 4.42 7.08 14.59
C SER A 305 3.22 6.49 13.85
N GLY A 306 2.52 5.55 14.46
CA GLY A 306 1.26 5.00 13.98
C GLY A 306 0.10 5.38 14.91
N TYR A 307 -1.05 5.73 14.33
CA TYR A 307 -2.27 6.09 15.03
C TYR A 307 -3.44 5.34 14.42
N TYR A 308 -4.16 4.59 15.25
CA TYR A 308 -5.23 3.69 14.82
C TYR A 308 -6.47 3.88 15.70
N TRP A 309 -7.60 4.22 15.09
CA TRP A 309 -8.83 4.38 15.86
C TRP A 309 -9.33 3.08 16.46
N SER A 310 -9.72 3.13 17.72
CA SER A 310 -10.62 2.17 18.35
C SER A 310 -12.07 2.62 18.13
N ARG A 311 -13.02 1.67 18.11
CA ARG A 311 -14.46 2.01 18.15
C ARG A 311 -14.94 2.52 19.51
N THR A 312 -14.11 2.47 20.54
CA THR A 312 -14.47 2.81 21.91
C THR A 312 -14.55 4.31 22.12
N PHE A 313 -15.64 4.77 22.72
CA PHE A 313 -15.80 6.13 23.18
C PHE A 313 -15.00 6.39 24.45
N TYR A 314 -14.36 7.54 24.57
CA TYR A 314 -13.65 7.95 25.77
C TYR A 314 -14.60 8.74 26.72
N LEU A 315 -14.95 8.13 27.86
CA LEU A 315 -16.00 8.62 28.75
C LEU A 315 -15.67 9.93 29.46
N ASP A 316 -14.41 10.27 29.68
CA ASP A 316 -13.99 11.45 30.42
C ASP A 316 -14.00 12.76 29.63
N GLY A 317 -14.33 12.68 28.31
CA GLY A 317 -14.37 13.86 27.47
C GLY A 317 -15.13 13.68 26.17
N THR A 318 -16.17 14.46 25.93
CA THR A 318 -17.01 14.36 24.71
C THR A 318 -16.27 14.68 23.41
N ARG A 319 -15.07 15.25 23.49
CA ARG A 319 -14.23 15.61 22.33
C ARG A 319 -13.21 14.56 21.96
N TYR A 320 -13.03 13.53 22.79
CA TYR A 320 -12.00 12.53 22.63
C TYR A 320 -12.60 11.17 22.31
N ALA A 321 -11.81 10.34 21.66
CA ALA A 321 -12.09 8.94 21.42
C ALA A 321 -10.82 8.13 21.65
N SER A 322 -11.01 6.85 21.96
CA SER A 322 -9.90 5.97 22.26
C SER A 322 -9.17 5.53 20.97
N ASP A 323 -7.86 5.57 21.02
CA ASP A 323 -6.97 5.12 19.96
C ASP A 323 -5.88 4.17 20.48
N PHE A 324 -5.23 3.51 19.54
CA PHE A 324 -4.00 2.78 19.70
C PHE A 324 -2.90 3.53 18.97
N ASN A 325 -1.83 3.90 19.66
CA ASN A 325 -0.72 4.58 19.02
C ASN A 325 0.64 4.04 19.45
N PHE A 326 1.64 4.33 18.63
CA PHE A 326 3.01 3.90 18.86
C PHE A 326 4.02 4.76 18.11
N ASN A 327 5.27 4.68 18.55
CA ASN A 327 6.45 5.10 17.81
C ASN A 327 7.60 4.10 18.08
N SER A 328 8.78 4.34 17.54
CA SER A 328 9.94 3.43 17.73
C SER A 328 10.38 3.26 19.19
N GLY A 329 9.96 4.15 20.08
CA GLY A 329 10.31 4.13 21.52
C GLY A 329 9.28 3.44 22.40
N GLY A 330 8.06 3.19 21.90
CA GLY A 330 7.00 2.58 22.72
C GLY A 330 5.64 2.51 22.06
N ILE A 331 4.75 1.81 22.76
CA ILE A 331 3.38 1.54 22.35
C ILE A 331 2.43 1.97 23.46
N SER A 332 1.39 2.69 23.10
CA SER A 332 0.25 3.06 23.96
C SER A 332 -0.99 2.33 23.46
N PRO A 333 -1.34 1.18 24.06
CA PRO A 333 -2.43 0.33 23.55
C PRO A 333 -3.82 0.95 23.74
N VAL A 334 -3.94 1.89 24.66
CA VAL A 334 -5.14 2.69 24.90
C VAL A 334 -4.70 4.11 25.23
N TYR A 335 -5.05 5.03 24.38
CA TYR A 335 -4.83 6.46 24.54
C TYR A 335 -6.10 7.22 24.08
N ASP A 336 -6.10 8.54 24.09
CA ASP A 336 -7.22 9.35 23.62
C ASP A 336 -6.75 10.54 22.78
N PHE A 337 -7.46 10.77 21.69
CA PHE A 337 -7.20 11.88 20.76
C PHE A 337 -8.50 12.60 20.38
N TYR A 338 -8.37 13.80 19.85
CA TYR A 338 -9.51 14.54 19.33
C TYR A 338 -10.21 13.76 18.22
N ARG A 339 -11.53 13.62 18.31
CA ARG A 339 -12.33 12.85 17.35
C ARG A 339 -12.24 13.34 15.93
N PHE A 340 -11.89 14.60 15.70
CA PHE A 340 -11.75 15.16 14.38
C PHE A 340 -10.44 14.79 13.70
N ASP A 341 -9.42 14.33 14.45
CA ASP A 341 -8.16 13.90 13.86
C ASP A 341 -8.37 12.71 12.91
N GLY A 342 -7.61 12.66 11.84
CA GLY A 342 -7.68 11.60 10.87
C GLY A 342 -6.69 10.49 11.17
N PHE A 343 -7.18 9.33 11.62
CA PHE A 343 -6.36 8.14 11.89
C PHE A 343 -6.74 6.99 10.96
N THR A 344 -5.83 6.06 10.82
CA THR A 344 -6.08 4.82 10.07
C THR A 344 -6.96 3.85 10.87
N VAL A 345 -7.56 2.90 10.17
CA VAL A 345 -8.42 1.87 10.75
C VAL A 345 -7.90 0.49 10.37
N ARG A 346 -7.57 -0.32 11.38
CA ARG A 346 -7.25 -1.74 11.21
C ARG A 346 -8.44 -2.59 11.63
N PRO A 347 -9.16 -3.23 10.69
CA PRO A 347 -10.33 -4.02 11.00
C PRO A 347 -10.03 -5.30 11.76
N VAL A 348 -11.05 -5.75 12.51
CA VAL A 348 -11.13 -7.08 13.12
C VAL A 348 -12.43 -7.77 12.67
N ALA A 349 -12.49 -9.08 12.85
CA ALA A 349 -13.69 -9.87 12.61
C ALA A 349 -13.75 -11.10 13.53
N GLU A 350 -14.95 -11.52 13.88
CA GLU A 350 -15.19 -12.80 14.54
C GLU A 350 -14.89 -13.97 13.57
N LYS A 351 -14.47 -15.12 14.12
CA LYS A 351 -14.25 -16.34 13.33
C LYS A 351 -15.56 -16.87 12.75
#